data_43328dbf5d95ed12a0ffb99cdfaf85ec
#
_entry.id   43328dbf5d95ed12a0ffb99cdfaf85ec
#
_cell.length_a   1.000
_cell.length_b   1.000
_cell.length_c   1.000
_cell.angle_alpha   90.00
_cell.angle_beta   90.00
_cell.angle_gamma   90.00
#
_symmetry.space_group_name_H-M   'P 1'
#
loop_
_entity.id
_entity.type
_entity.pdbx_description
1 polymer ?
#
loop_
_entity_poly.entity_id
_entity_poly.type
_entity_poly.pdbx_seq_one_letter_code
_entity_poly.pdbx_strand_id
1 'polypeptide(L)'
;GVKEVDAQSADALIPDVPVISHEVGQYVFYPDFSEIPHYTGPLKPRNIEAMRENLERAGLYGEHEAFFRQTGHLAVDCYKREIETLLRSREVSGFQLLDLQDYTGQGTALVGVLNAMMENKGLISAEEWREFCASTVVLGEFASFTGMMGEDIRFDVQISECDPEKQHTCIRCTLMDGERELYACDVTPGARQGRLTDA
;
A
#
# COMPACT_ATOMS: atom_id res chain seq x y z
N GLY A 1 -3.68 -5.82 14.56
CA GLY A 1 -4.02 -4.70 13.68
C GLY A 1 -5.45 -4.81 13.17
N VAL A 2 -5.97 -3.76 12.55
CA VAL A 2 -7.28 -3.80 11.90
C VAL A 2 -7.19 -4.72 10.69
N LYS A 3 -8.08 -5.72 10.61
CA LYS A 3 -8.09 -6.71 9.54
C LYS A 3 -9.03 -6.31 8.40
N GLU A 4 -10.12 -5.66 8.75
CA GLU A 4 -11.10 -5.10 7.82
C GLU A 4 -11.74 -3.85 8.43
N VAL A 5 -12.36 -3.03 7.60
CA VAL A 5 -13.10 -1.83 8.02
C VAL A 5 -14.57 -2.20 8.20
N ASP A 6 -15.14 -1.91 9.37
CA ASP A 6 -16.56 -2.03 9.63
C ASP A 6 -17.29 -0.76 9.14
N ALA A 7 -18.04 -0.91 8.05
CA ALA A 7 -18.84 0.17 7.48
C ALA A 7 -20.32 0.08 7.88
N GLN A 8 -20.74 -0.86 8.74
CA GLN A 8 -22.15 -1.02 9.14
C GLN A 8 -22.73 0.23 9.78
N SER A 9 -21.90 1.02 10.47
CA SER A 9 -22.34 2.30 11.04
C SER A 9 -22.74 3.32 9.95
N ALA A 10 -22.10 3.29 8.80
CA ALA A 10 -22.47 4.15 7.67
C ALA A 10 -23.76 3.66 7.00
N ASP A 11 -23.92 2.35 6.83
CA ASP A 11 -25.12 1.75 6.26
C ASP A 11 -26.36 1.98 7.14
N ALA A 12 -26.21 2.01 8.46
CA ALA A 12 -27.28 2.37 9.39
C ALA A 12 -27.76 3.82 9.25
N LEU A 13 -26.89 4.73 8.78
CA LEU A 13 -27.23 6.14 8.56
C LEU A 13 -27.79 6.40 7.17
N ILE A 14 -27.24 5.75 6.15
CA ILE A 14 -27.58 5.94 4.73
C ILE A 14 -27.56 4.54 4.07
N PRO A 15 -28.65 3.77 4.19
CA PRO A 15 -28.70 2.42 3.65
C PRO A 15 -28.64 2.42 2.11
N ASP A 16 -28.14 1.34 1.54
CA ASP A 16 -28.08 1.08 0.10
C ASP A 16 -27.23 2.05 -0.72
N VAL A 17 -26.25 2.71 -0.12
CA VAL A 17 -25.27 3.56 -0.84
C VAL A 17 -23.86 2.97 -0.76
N PRO A 18 -23.04 3.13 -1.80
CA PRO A 18 -21.64 2.72 -1.75
C PRO A 18 -20.85 3.49 -0.70
N VAL A 19 -20.08 2.77 0.12
CA VAL A 19 -19.15 3.36 1.09
C VAL A 19 -17.76 3.41 0.45
N ILE A 20 -17.22 4.61 0.30
CA ILE A 20 -15.88 4.85 -0.26
C ILE A 20 -14.97 5.38 0.85
N SER A 21 -13.84 4.73 1.09
CA SER A 21 -12.81 5.27 1.97
C SER A 21 -12.11 6.44 1.29
N HIS A 22 -12.05 7.58 1.96
CA HIS A 22 -11.45 8.80 1.44
C HIS A 22 -10.09 9.07 2.10
N GLU A 23 -9.17 9.71 1.36
CA GLU A 23 -7.85 10.11 1.84
C GLU A 23 -7.01 8.93 2.37
N VAL A 24 -7.08 7.80 1.67
CA VAL A 24 -6.27 6.61 2.00
C VAL A 24 -4.80 6.91 1.76
N GLY A 25 -3.96 6.56 2.73
CA GLY A 25 -2.52 6.80 2.68
C GLY A 25 -2.08 7.94 3.59
N GLN A 26 -1.43 8.97 3.04
CA GLN A 26 -0.85 10.09 3.77
C GLN A 26 0.32 9.69 4.70
N TYR A 27 1.05 8.66 4.33
CA TYR A 27 2.25 8.21 5.05
C TYR A 27 3.44 9.07 4.64
N VAL A 28 3.70 10.13 5.40
CA VAL A 28 4.80 11.06 5.15
C VAL A 28 6.13 10.36 5.40
N PHE A 29 7.06 10.51 4.45
CA PHE A 29 8.40 9.98 4.57
C PHE A 29 9.47 11.02 4.26
N TYR A 30 10.73 10.68 4.48
CA TYR A 30 11.84 11.61 4.32
C TYR A 30 12.03 11.99 2.84
N PRO A 31 12.29 13.28 2.50
CA PRO A 31 12.39 13.71 1.11
C PRO A 31 13.65 13.20 0.42
N ASP A 32 13.57 13.03 -0.88
CA ASP A 32 14.72 12.89 -1.76
C ASP A 32 15.26 14.28 -2.14
N PHE A 33 16.46 14.62 -1.69
CA PHE A 33 17.06 15.91 -2.00
C PHE A 33 17.48 16.06 -3.46
N SER A 34 17.55 14.98 -4.22
CA SER A 34 17.81 15.02 -5.66
C SER A 34 16.68 15.69 -6.45
N GLU A 35 15.48 15.82 -5.86
CA GLU A 35 14.34 16.51 -6.47
C GLU A 35 14.48 18.03 -6.50
N ILE A 36 15.33 18.63 -5.64
CA ILE A 36 15.47 20.10 -5.54
C ILE A 36 15.74 20.77 -6.89
N PRO A 37 16.65 20.29 -7.75
CA PRO A 37 16.93 20.90 -9.06
C PRO A 37 15.75 20.84 -10.04
N HIS A 38 14.76 19.96 -9.83
CA HIS A 38 13.59 19.82 -10.71
C HIS A 38 12.64 21.02 -10.61
N TYR A 39 12.71 21.79 -9.51
CA TYR A 39 11.88 22.97 -9.28
C TYR A 39 12.44 24.21 -10.00
N THR A 40 12.37 24.23 -11.32
CA THR A 40 12.91 25.30 -12.17
C THR A 40 11.98 26.51 -12.33
N GLY A 41 10.69 26.36 -11.95
CA GLY A 41 9.67 27.38 -12.07
C GLY A 41 9.61 28.38 -10.90
N PRO A 42 8.46 29.07 -10.73
CA PRO A 42 8.25 30.01 -9.63
C PRO A 42 8.15 29.34 -8.26
N LEU A 43 7.69 28.09 -8.19
CA LEU A 43 7.67 27.29 -6.97
C LEU A 43 9.09 26.85 -6.63
N LYS A 44 9.44 26.98 -5.35
CA LYS A 44 10.72 26.53 -4.79
C LYS A 44 10.45 25.51 -3.70
N PRO A 45 11.22 24.41 -3.63
CA PRO A 45 11.01 23.35 -2.64
C PRO A 45 11.60 23.74 -1.28
N ARG A 46 11.10 24.85 -0.69
CA ARG A 46 11.64 25.43 0.55
C ARG A 46 11.58 24.46 1.74
N ASN A 47 10.58 23.59 1.79
CA ASN A 47 10.47 22.50 2.75
C ASN A 47 11.64 21.53 2.62
N ILE A 48 11.92 21.05 1.40
CA ILE A 48 13.00 20.08 1.13
C ILE A 48 14.38 20.74 1.39
N GLU A 49 14.57 21.99 0.93
CA GLU A 49 15.77 22.77 1.21
C GLU A 49 16.03 22.92 2.71
N ALA A 50 14.99 23.29 3.50
CA ALA A 50 15.10 23.44 4.95
C ALA A 50 15.41 22.11 5.66
N MET A 51 14.84 21.00 5.19
CA MET A 51 15.13 19.66 5.75
C MET A 51 16.60 19.28 5.46
N ARG A 52 17.10 19.55 4.26
CA ARG A 52 18.51 19.35 3.91
C ARG A 52 19.44 20.17 4.83
N GLU A 53 19.19 21.48 4.98
CA GLU A 53 19.97 22.35 5.83
C GLU A 53 19.96 21.90 7.30
N ASN A 54 18.82 21.38 7.79
CA ASN A 54 18.71 20.83 9.13
C ASN A 54 19.60 19.59 9.30
N LEU A 55 19.59 18.72 8.31
CA LEU A 55 20.38 17.50 8.33
C LEU A 55 21.89 17.79 8.26
N GLU A 56 22.28 18.78 7.42
CA GLU A 56 23.66 19.27 7.34
C GLU A 56 24.13 19.82 8.70
N ARG A 57 23.32 20.65 9.35
CA ARG A 57 23.61 21.20 10.69
C ARG A 57 23.72 20.13 11.77
N ALA A 58 22.96 19.06 11.65
CA ALA A 58 23.02 17.91 12.56
C ALA A 58 24.24 16.99 12.29
N GLY A 59 24.98 17.20 11.21
CA GLY A 59 26.09 16.33 10.81
C GLY A 59 25.66 14.97 10.26
N LEU A 60 24.38 14.83 9.86
CA LEU A 60 23.76 13.58 9.40
C LEU A 60 23.49 13.55 7.90
N TYR A 61 24.00 14.51 7.15
CA TYR A 61 23.74 14.59 5.70
C TYR A 61 24.14 13.31 4.95
N GLY A 62 25.20 12.62 5.40
CA GLY A 62 25.63 11.35 4.81
C GLY A 62 24.58 10.22 4.87
N GLU A 63 23.60 10.33 5.78
CA GLU A 63 22.55 9.32 5.99
C GLU A 63 21.26 9.62 5.22
N HIS A 64 21.21 10.70 4.45
CA HIS A 64 19.94 11.19 3.84
C HIS A 64 19.27 10.14 2.92
N GLU A 65 20.08 9.43 2.12
CA GLU A 65 19.55 8.39 1.23
C GLU A 65 18.98 7.20 2.02
N ALA A 66 19.63 6.80 3.10
CA ALA A 66 19.13 5.76 3.97
C ALA A 66 17.81 6.18 4.63
N PHE A 67 17.70 7.42 5.12
CA PHE A 67 16.46 7.94 5.67
C PHE A 67 15.33 7.96 4.64
N PHE A 68 15.60 8.44 3.44
CA PHE A 68 14.62 8.44 2.35
C PHE A 68 14.14 7.02 2.04
N ARG A 69 15.07 6.10 1.77
CA ARG A 69 14.71 4.73 1.37
C ARG A 69 13.97 3.97 2.47
N GLN A 70 14.46 3.99 3.71
CA GLN A 70 13.87 3.23 4.81
C GLN A 70 12.47 3.75 5.16
N THR A 71 12.29 5.07 5.25
CA THR A 71 10.97 5.65 5.54
C THR A 71 10.02 5.52 4.35
N GLY A 72 10.53 5.61 3.12
CA GLY A 72 9.75 5.41 1.90
C GLY A 72 9.25 3.97 1.75
N HIS A 73 10.10 2.96 1.98
CA HIS A 73 9.65 1.55 1.96
C HIS A 73 8.64 1.26 3.06
N LEU A 74 8.84 1.82 4.28
CA LEU A 74 7.83 1.71 5.34
C LEU A 74 6.49 2.32 4.92
N ALA A 75 6.50 3.47 4.24
CA ALA A 75 5.29 4.09 3.73
C ALA A 75 4.60 3.20 2.68
N VAL A 76 5.35 2.56 1.78
CA VAL A 76 4.83 1.59 0.81
C VAL A 76 4.17 0.40 1.52
N ASP A 77 4.80 -0.15 2.54
CA ASP A 77 4.23 -1.26 3.34
C ASP A 77 2.92 -0.82 4.03
N CYS A 78 2.86 0.42 4.52
CA CYS A 78 1.65 1.00 5.10
C CYS A 78 0.54 1.15 4.06
N TYR A 79 0.83 1.65 2.85
CA TYR A 79 -0.10 1.72 1.73
C TYR A 79 -0.66 0.35 1.38
N LYS A 80 0.21 -0.63 1.18
CA LYS A 80 -0.20 -2.00 0.89
C LYS A 80 -1.16 -2.53 1.95
N ARG A 81 -0.80 -2.40 3.22
CA ARG A 81 -1.61 -2.90 4.33
C ARG A 81 -2.98 -2.23 4.42
N GLU A 82 -3.04 -0.91 4.23
CA GLU A 82 -4.30 -0.17 4.26
C GLU A 82 -5.19 -0.55 3.07
N ILE A 83 -4.65 -0.56 1.86
CA ILE A 83 -5.39 -0.95 0.64
C ILE A 83 -5.91 -2.39 0.77
N GLU A 84 -5.09 -3.34 1.18
CA GLU A 84 -5.52 -4.73 1.39
C GLU A 84 -6.61 -4.85 2.46
N THR A 85 -6.55 -4.06 3.54
CA THR A 85 -7.60 -4.00 4.57
C THR A 85 -8.93 -3.55 3.97
N LEU A 86 -8.91 -2.51 3.12
CA LEU A 86 -10.10 -2.03 2.43
C LEU A 86 -10.64 -3.05 1.41
N LEU A 87 -9.74 -3.72 0.71
CA LEU A 87 -10.12 -4.77 -0.25
C LEU A 87 -10.75 -6.00 0.44
N ARG A 88 -10.38 -6.33 1.69
CA ARG A 88 -11.04 -7.38 2.49
C ARG A 88 -12.39 -6.96 3.05
N SER A 89 -12.62 -5.65 3.17
CA SER A 89 -13.81 -5.11 3.83
C SER A 89 -15.03 -5.24 2.93
N ARG A 90 -15.98 -6.10 3.30
CA ARG A 90 -17.16 -6.45 2.48
C ARG A 90 -18.05 -5.24 2.21
N GLU A 91 -18.17 -4.34 3.20
CA GLU A 91 -19.03 -3.16 3.16
C GLU A 91 -18.39 -1.97 2.44
N VAL A 92 -17.08 -1.99 2.20
CA VAL A 92 -16.37 -0.90 1.53
C VAL A 92 -16.39 -1.16 0.01
N SER A 93 -16.95 -0.25 -0.75
CA SER A 93 -17.08 -0.35 -2.21
C SER A 93 -15.83 0.10 -2.97
N GLY A 94 -14.98 0.91 -2.35
CA GLY A 94 -13.76 1.40 -2.96
C GLY A 94 -13.01 2.38 -2.08
N PHE A 95 -11.94 2.96 -2.63
CA PHE A 95 -11.13 3.94 -1.92
C PHE A 95 -10.57 5.01 -2.87
N GLN A 96 -10.19 6.14 -2.31
CA GLN A 96 -9.46 7.21 -2.98
C GLN A 96 -8.13 7.44 -2.28
N LEU A 97 -7.05 7.30 -3.02
CA LEU A 97 -5.70 7.50 -2.53
C LEU A 97 -5.39 9.00 -2.39
N LEU A 98 -4.77 9.39 -1.30
CA LEU A 98 -4.22 10.73 -1.10
C LEU A 98 -2.81 10.62 -0.49
N ASP A 99 -1.77 10.63 -1.34
CA ASP A 99 -1.78 10.84 -2.77
C ASP A 99 -0.85 9.84 -3.48
N LEU A 100 -1.03 9.63 -4.76
CA LEU A 100 -0.09 8.87 -5.59
C LEU A 100 1.22 9.64 -5.77
N GLN A 101 1.14 10.98 -5.78
CA GLN A 101 2.26 11.91 -5.95
C GLN A 101 2.36 12.87 -4.76
N ASP A 102 3.50 13.49 -4.59
CA ASP A 102 3.66 14.55 -3.61
C ASP A 102 2.80 15.77 -3.96
N TYR A 103 2.16 16.33 -2.95
CA TYR A 103 1.34 17.52 -3.10
C TYR A 103 2.13 18.78 -2.73
N THR A 104 2.49 19.57 -3.73
CA THR A 104 3.31 20.79 -3.57
C THR A 104 2.57 21.95 -2.88
N GLY A 105 1.24 21.89 -2.81
CA GLY A 105 0.42 22.87 -2.11
C GLY A 105 0.51 22.80 -0.58
N GLN A 106 1.02 21.69 -0.05
CA GLN A 106 1.24 21.46 1.37
C GLN A 106 2.65 20.92 1.59
N GLY A 107 3.52 21.71 2.20
CA GLY A 107 4.95 21.41 2.32
C GLY A 107 5.31 20.16 3.13
N THR A 108 4.35 19.58 3.86
CA THR A 108 4.50 18.32 4.60
C THR A 108 3.90 17.11 3.88
N ALA A 109 3.22 17.31 2.75
CA ALA A 109 2.58 16.23 2.00
C ALA A 109 3.56 15.54 1.04
N LEU A 110 4.65 15.02 1.59
CA LEU A 110 5.64 14.17 0.93
C LEU A 110 5.21 12.71 1.12
N VAL A 111 4.11 12.34 0.49
CA VAL A 111 3.40 11.07 0.71
C VAL A 111 3.36 10.19 -0.53
N GLY A 112 3.68 10.74 -1.71
CA GLY A 112 3.56 10.04 -2.98
C GLY A 112 4.71 9.09 -3.25
N VAL A 113 4.42 7.95 -3.87
CA VAL A 113 5.45 7.09 -4.49
C VAL A 113 6.01 7.72 -5.78
N LEU A 114 5.30 8.70 -6.31
CA LEU A 114 5.78 9.61 -7.34
C LEU A 114 6.10 10.98 -6.72
N ASN A 115 7.07 11.66 -7.29
CA ASN A 115 7.37 13.04 -6.92
C ASN A 115 6.34 14.02 -7.49
N ALA A 116 6.46 15.30 -7.16
CA ALA A 116 5.56 16.35 -7.63
C ALA A 116 5.53 16.54 -9.16
N MET A 117 6.49 15.98 -9.90
CA MET A 117 6.58 15.99 -11.36
C MET A 117 6.08 14.66 -11.97
N MET A 118 5.45 13.79 -11.19
CA MET A 118 4.96 12.45 -11.59
C MET A 118 6.08 11.47 -11.97
N GLU A 119 7.29 11.68 -11.49
CA GLU A 119 8.41 10.77 -11.69
C GLU A 119 8.46 9.75 -10.55
N ASN A 120 8.80 8.48 -10.88
CA ASN A 120 8.92 7.42 -9.88
C ASN A 120 10.13 7.68 -8.97
N LYS A 121 9.91 7.66 -7.67
CA LYS A 121 10.96 7.81 -6.64
C LYS A 121 11.82 6.55 -6.45
N GLY A 122 11.54 5.46 -7.16
CA GLY A 122 12.30 4.20 -7.06
C GLY A 122 12.05 3.43 -5.76
N LEU A 123 10.94 3.69 -5.07
CA LEU A 123 10.56 3.00 -3.83
C LEU A 123 9.74 1.72 -4.10
N ILE A 124 9.03 1.67 -5.21
CA ILE A 124 8.23 0.54 -5.66
C ILE A 124 8.08 0.58 -7.18
N SER A 125 8.08 -0.57 -7.82
CA SER A 125 7.77 -0.70 -9.24
C SER A 125 6.25 -0.68 -9.49
N ALA A 126 5.85 -0.43 -10.73
CA ALA A 126 4.44 -0.50 -11.12
C ALA A 126 3.89 -1.94 -11.05
N GLU A 127 4.74 -2.93 -11.23
CA GLU A 127 4.42 -4.34 -11.12
C GLU A 127 4.09 -4.70 -9.66
N GLU A 128 4.97 -4.36 -8.73
CA GLU A 128 4.78 -4.58 -7.28
C GLU A 128 3.56 -3.82 -6.75
N TRP A 129 3.34 -2.56 -7.22
CA TRP A 129 2.14 -1.80 -6.84
C TRP A 129 0.85 -2.51 -7.26
N ARG A 130 0.83 -3.13 -8.44
CA ARG A 130 -0.33 -3.89 -8.92
C ARG A 130 -0.59 -5.20 -8.17
N GLU A 131 0.34 -5.70 -7.39
CA GLU A 131 0.10 -6.89 -6.55
C GLU A 131 -0.99 -6.64 -5.50
N PHE A 132 -1.14 -5.41 -5.01
CA PHE A 132 -2.14 -5.05 -4.00
C PHE A 132 -3.11 -3.94 -4.44
N CYS A 133 -2.89 -3.30 -5.58
CA CYS A 133 -3.74 -2.23 -6.11
C CYS A 133 -4.07 -2.48 -7.58
N ALA A 134 -4.94 -3.46 -7.83
CA ALA A 134 -5.40 -3.87 -9.15
C ALA A 134 -6.88 -4.30 -9.10
N SER A 135 -7.46 -4.58 -10.27
CA SER A 135 -8.83 -5.11 -10.36
C SER A 135 -8.98 -6.49 -9.74
N THR A 136 -7.94 -7.31 -9.82
CA THR A 136 -7.85 -8.62 -9.17
C THR A 136 -6.68 -8.61 -8.20
N VAL A 137 -6.94 -8.88 -6.93
CA VAL A 137 -5.91 -8.97 -5.89
C VAL A 137 -6.13 -10.24 -5.07
N VAL A 138 -5.06 -11.02 -4.88
CA VAL A 138 -5.05 -12.15 -3.95
C VAL A 138 -4.61 -11.64 -2.59
N LEU A 139 -5.44 -11.87 -1.57
CA LEU A 139 -5.27 -11.35 -0.22
C LEU A 139 -4.93 -12.50 0.72
N GLY A 140 -3.79 -12.42 1.38
CA GLY A 140 -3.43 -13.34 2.48
C GLY A 140 -3.69 -12.69 3.84
N GLU A 141 -4.42 -13.36 4.70
CA GLU A 141 -4.63 -12.91 6.07
C GLU A 141 -3.90 -13.81 7.04
N PHE A 142 -2.87 -13.27 7.67
CA PHE A 142 -2.04 -13.96 8.66
C PHE A 142 -2.41 -13.52 10.07
N ALA A 143 -2.50 -14.47 11.00
CA ALA A 143 -2.68 -14.15 12.42
C ALA A 143 -1.48 -13.39 12.99
N SER A 144 -0.28 -13.70 12.50
CA SER A 144 0.98 -13.02 12.84
C SER A 144 1.95 -13.13 11.67
N PHE A 145 2.78 -12.10 11.46
CA PHE A 145 3.90 -12.12 10.52
C PHE A 145 5.19 -12.68 11.13
N THR A 146 5.13 -13.09 12.39
CA THR A 146 6.25 -13.71 13.11
C THR A 146 5.78 -15.00 13.74
N GLY A 147 6.61 -16.04 13.73
CA GLY A 147 6.37 -17.33 14.34
C GLY A 147 7.66 -17.92 14.90
N MET A 148 7.54 -18.92 15.75
CA MET A 148 8.67 -19.69 16.26
C MET A 148 8.95 -20.85 15.33
N MET A 149 10.22 -21.26 15.26
CA MET A 149 10.60 -22.44 14.50
C MET A 149 9.86 -23.68 15.02
N GLY A 150 9.19 -24.41 14.12
CA GLY A 150 8.39 -25.59 14.44
C GLY A 150 6.90 -25.32 14.72
N GLU A 151 6.47 -24.06 14.69
CA GLU A 151 5.05 -23.72 14.74
C GLU A 151 4.40 -23.80 13.35
N ASP A 152 3.11 -24.15 13.32
CA ASP A 152 2.31 -24.12 12.10
C ASP A 152 2.03 -22.67 11.70
N ILE A 153 2.24 -22.34 10.43
CA ILE A 153 1.80 -21.07 9.84
C ILE A 153 0.41 -21.29 9.27
N ARG A 154 -0.56 -20.54 9.77
CA ARG A 154 -1.95 -20.56 9.28
C ARG A 154 -2.32 -19.19 8.73
N PHE A 155 -2.95 -19.19 7.59
CA PHE A 155 -3.45 -17.97 6.94
C PHE A 155 -4.70 -18.30 6.13
N ASP A 156 -5.58 -17.33 6.01
CA ASP A 156 -6.73 -17.37 5.14
C ASP A 156 -6.40 -16.67 3.83
N VAL A 157 -6.94 -17.16 2.73
CA VAL A 157 -6.75 -16.61 1.39
C VAL A 157 -8.08 -16.13 0.84
N GLN A 158 -8.09 -14.93 0.28
CA GLN A 158 -9.24 -14.35 -0.40
C GLN A 158 -8.83 -13.79 -1.75
N ILE A 159 -9.77 -13.71 -2.68
CA ILE A 159 -9.60 -12.95 -3.92
C ILE A 159 -10.55 -11.76 -3.88
N SER A 160 -10.01 -10.56 -4.05
CA SER A 160 -10.79 -9.36 -4.38
C SER A 160 -10.82 -9.19 -5.89
N GLU A 161 -12.01 -9.21 -6.49
CA GLU A 161 -12.22 -9.13 -7.94
C GLU A 161 -13.27 -8.07 -8.27
N CYS A 162 -12.86 -7.04 -9.01
CA CYS A 162 -13.76 -5.94 -9.42
C CYS A 162 -14.54 -6.26 -10.70
N ASP A 163 -14.07 -7.19 -11.54
CA ASP A 163 -14.79 -7.60 -12.75
C ASP A 163 -15.85 -8.64 -12.41
N PRO A 164 -17.16 -8.35 -12.59
CA PRO A 164 -18.22 -9.28 -12.25
C PRO A 164 -18.24 -10.56 -13.11
N GLU A 165 -17.70 -10.50 -14.31
CA GLU A 165 -17.70 -11.64 -15.24
C GLU A 165 -16.51 -12.59 -15.03
N LYS A 166 -15.50 -12.15 -14.29
CA LYS A 166 -14.30 -12.93 -14.06
C LYS A 166 -14.48 -13.94 -12.95
N GLN A 167 -14.09 -15.18 -13.22
CA GLN A 167 -14.13 -16.28 -12.28
C GLN A 167 -12.75 -16.88 -12.09
N HIS A 168 -12.45 -17.27 -10.86
CA HIS A 168 -11.20 -17.91 -10.48
C HIS A 168 -11.47 -19.37 -10.08
N THR A 169 -10.73 -20.30 -10.63
CA THR A 169 -10.92 -21.74 -10.42
C THR A 169 -9.86 -22.36 -9.54
N CYS A 170 -8.74 -21.67 -9.34
CA CYS A 170 -7.62 -22.16 -8.56
C CYS A 170 -6.78 -20.99 -8.07
N ILE A 171 -6.28 -21.08 -6.83
CA ILE A 171 -5.23 -20.24 -6.28
C ILE A 171 -4.05 -21.15 -5.97
N ARG A 172 -2.89 -20.87 -6.55
CA ARG A 172 -1.66 -21.58 -6.17
C ARG A 172 -0.95 -20.82 -5.07
N CYS A 173 -0.79 -21.46 -3.93
CA CYS A 173 0.00 -20.96 -2.80
C CYS A 173 1.37 -21.62 -2.82
N THR A 174 2.43 -20.83 -2.78
CA THR A 174 3.81 -21.34 -2.81
C THR A 174 4.61 -20.73 -1.67
N LEU A 175 5.26 -21.57 -0.87
CA LEU A 175 6.23 -21.14 0.15
C LEU A 175 7.62 -21.17 -0.46
N MET A 176 8.29 -20.04 -0.43
CA MET A 176 9.61 -19.85 -1.03
C MET A 176 10.67 -19.54 0.05
N ASP A 177 11.89 -20.01 -0.17
CA ASP A 177 13.10 -19.60 0.55
C ASP A 177 14.09 -19.05 -0.49
N GLY A 178 14.08 -17.74 -0.66
CA GLY A 178 14.69 -17.10 -1.82
C GLY A 178 14.09 -17.64 -3.13
N GLU A 179 14.90 -18.22 -4.00
CA GLU A 179 14.43 -18.82 -5.28
C GLU A 179 13.98 -20.29 -5.14
N ARG A 180 14.13 -20.89 -3.95
CA ARG A 180 13.80 -22.29 -3.72
C ARG A 180 12.36 -22.44 -3.28
N GLU A 181 11.56 -23.20 -4.03
CA GLU A 181 10.25 -23.64 -3.61
C GLU A 181 10.39 -24.70 -2.50
N LEU A 182 9.81 -24.42 -1.32
CA LEU A 182 9.76 -25.33 -0.19
C LEU A 182 8.48 -26.15 -0.17
N TYR A 183 7.37 -25.53 -0.55
CA TYR A 183 6.06 -26.16 -0.56
C TYR A 183 5.15 -25.43 -1.55
N ALA A 184 4.24 -26.16 -2.18
CA ALA A 184 3.17 -25.58 -2.96
C ALA A 184 1.87 -26.37 -2.79
N CYS A 185 0.76 -25.66 -2.79
CA CYS A 185 -0.57 -26.26 -2.84
C CYS A 185 -1.51 -25.43 -3.71
N ASP A 186 -2.49 -26.10 -4.27
CA ASP A 186 -3.57 -25.47 -5.02
C ASP A 186 -4.83 -25.44 -4.14
N VAL A 187 -5.45 -24.29 -4.03
CA VAL A 187 -6.67 -24.05 -3.27
C VAL A 187 -7.80 -23.72 -4.25
N THR A 188 -8.94 -24.40 -4.09
CA THR A 188 -10.12 -24.09 -4.91
C THR A 188 -10.91 -22.98 -4.24
N PRO A 189 -11.11 -21.82 -4.91
CA PRO A 189 -11.93 -20.75 -4.40
C PRO A 189 -13.37 -21.20 -4.15
N GLY A 190 -13.98 -20.69 -3.09
CA GLY A 190 -15.37 -20.90 -2.74
C GLY A 190 -16.34 -20.04 -3.58
N ALA A 191 -17.54 -19.87 -3.10
CA ALA A 191 -18.54 -19.05 -3.76
C ALA A 191 -18.20 -17.54 -3.58
N ARG A 192 -18.29 -16.80 -4.67
CA ARG A 192 -18.11 -15.35 -4.66
C ARG A 192 -19.25 -14.65 -3.90
N GLN A 193 -18.91 -13.69 -3.07
CA GLN A 193 -19.83 -12.82 -2.34
C GLN A 193 -19.46 -11.35 -2.60
N GLY A 194 -20.24 -10.67 -3.47
CA GLY A 194 -19.87 -9.35 -3.95
C GLY A 194 -18.58 -9.41 -4.76
N ARG A 195 -17.55 -8.68 -4.32
CA ARG A 195 -16.20 -8.72 -4.94
C ARG A 195 -15.27 -9.77 -4.30
N LEU A 196 -15.62 -10.34 -3.15
CA LEU A 196 -14.76 -11.26 -2.42
C LEU A 196 -15.10 -12.71 -2.66
N THR A 197 -14.06 -13.52 -2.75
CA THR A 197 -14.16 -15.01 -2.79
C THR A 197 -13.19 -15.56 -1.76
N ASP A 198 -13.68 -16.31 -0.80
CA ASP A 198 -12.88 -17.01 0.20
C ASP A 198 -12.28 -18.28 -0.43
N ALA A 199 -11.09 -18.71 0.02
CA ALA A 199 -10.41 -19.92 -0.47
C ALA A 199 -9.75 -20.71 0.66
#